data_df856a598bc1825f1f0a6efa963180be
#
_entry.id   df856a598bc1825f1f0a6efa963180be
#
_cell.length_a   1.000
_cell.length_b   1.000
_cell.length_c   1.000
_cell.angle_alpha   90.00
_cell.angle_beta   90.00
_cell.angle_gamma   90.00
#
_symmetry.space_group_name_H-M   'P 1'
#
loop_
_entity.id
_entity.type
_entity.pdbx_description
1 polymer ?
#
loop_
_entity_poly.entity_id
_entity_poly.type
_entity_poly.pdbx_seq_one_letter_code
_entity_poly.pdbx_strand_id
1 'polypeptide(L)'
;MYKRQPLNYTVELIESCKNSLERMYTCRDNLDFAIEHAHGTDTALVEKCEDARKKFKAAMDDDLNTPDALAAIFDLVKDINTLSDASDKATLETAAKTFDELTGVLGLLYNRKKTDSIPAEVTALVEERAAAKKAKDWGRADAIRAQLTEMGWSVTDTAQGPKIAKL
;
A
#
# COMPACT_ATOMS: atom_id res chain seq x y z
N MET A 1 24.05 -18.69 5.72
CA MET A 1 25.46 -18.22 5.64
C MET A 1 25.67 -16.89 4.93
N TYR A 2 24.68 -16.32 4.32
CA TYR A 2 24.79 -15.02 3.61
C TYR A 2 24.92 -13.79 4.54
N LYS A 3 24.61 -13.90 5.82
CA LYS A 3 24.66 -12.81 6.81
C LYS A 3 26.07 -12.27 7.13
N ARG A 4 27.13 -12.96 6.73
CA ARG A 4 28.53 -12.58 6.98
C ARG A 4 29.32 -12.26 5.73
N GLN A 5 28.68 -12.17 4.57
CA GLN A 5 29.36 -11.75 3.35
C GLN A 5 29.46 -10.22 3.30
N PRO A 6 30.55 -9.67 2.77
CA PRO A 6 30.66 -8.22 2.57
C PRO A 6 29.56 -7.76 1.63
N LEU A 7 28.73 -6.83 2.09
CA LEU A 7 27.70 -6.18 1.28
C LEU A 7 28.34 -5.07 0.46
N ASN A 8 28.11 -5.12 -0.84
CA ASN A 8 28.57 -4.05 -1.72
C ASN A 8 27.62 -2.84 -1.55
N TYR A 9 28.10 -1.77 -0.93
CA TYR A 9 27.30 -0.57 -0.66
C TYR A 9 27.42 0.39 -1.84
N THR A 10 26.44 0.36 -2.74
CA THR A 10 26.39 1.25 -3.92
C THR A 10 25.12 2.09 -3.91
N VAL A 11 25.14 3.21 -4.62
CA VAL A 11 23.99 4.11 -4.77
C VAL A 11 22.82 3.37 -5.39
N GLU A 12 23.09 2.56 -6.42
CA GLU A 12 22.06 1.76 -7.12
C GLU A 12 21.38 0.77 -6.19
N LEU A 13 22.13 0.15 -5.29
CA LEU A 13 21.54 -0.77 -4.31
C LEU A 13 20.62 -0.03 -3.32
N ILE A 14 21.04 1.15 -2.86
CA ILE A 14 20.21 1.97 -1.97
C ILE A 14 18.92 2.41 -2.66
N GLU A 15 19.00 2.87 -3.90
CA GLU A 15 17.83 3.25 -4.70
C GLU A 15 16.89 2.06 -4.91
N SER A 16 17.42 0.87 -5.18
CA SER A 16 16.64 -0.36 -5.29
C SER A 16 15.93 -0.71 -3.98
N CYS A 17 16.62 -0.60 -2.84
CA CYS A 17 16.02 -0.82 -1.52
C CYS A 17 14.95 0.23 -1.21
N LYS A 18 15.17 1.50 -1.54
CA LYS A 18 14.20 2.59 -1.40
C LYS A 18 12.94 2.27 -2.21
N ASN A 19 13.07 1.93 -3.49
CA ASN A 19 11.94 1.57 -4.35
C ASN A 19 11.17 0.36 -3.80
N SER A 20 11.88 -0.62 -3.25
CA SER A 20 11.26 -1.79 -2.62
C SER A 20 10.45 -1.41 -1.38
N LEU A 21 10.99 -0.51 -0.54
CA LEU A 21 10.30 -0.01 0.64
C LEU A 21 9.07 0.84 0.24
N GLU A 22 9.18 1.71 -0.76
CA GLU A 22 8.07 2.51 -1.29
C GLU A 22 6.93 1.63 -1.83
N ARG A 23 7.25 0.49 -2.44
CA ARG A 23 6.23 -0.50 -2.86
C ARG A 23 5.45 -1.07 -1.68
N MET A 24 6.11 -1.30 -0.53
CA MET A 24 5.43 -1.76 0.68
C MET A 24 4.52 -0.67 1.26
N TYR A 25 4.97 0.58 1.32
CA TYR A 25 4.12 1.72 1.73
C TYR A 25 2.89 1.85 0.83
N THR A 26 3.11 1.85 -0.49
CA THR A 26 2.02 1.95 -1.47
C THR A 26 1.02 0.81 -1.34
N CYS A 27 1.49 -0.43 -1.15
CA CYS A 27 0.62 -1.58 -0.94
C CYS A 27 -0.26 -1.39 0.30
N ARG A 28 0.32 -0.92 1.39
CA ARG A 28 -0.41 -0.72 2.65
C ARG A 28 -1.43 0.41 2.56
N ASP A 29 -1.10 1.50 1.84
CA ASP A 29 -2.03 2.61 1.61
C ASP A 29 -3.16 2.22 0.64
N ASN A 30 -2.86 1.39 -0.38
CA ASN A 30 -3.88 0.81 -1.25
C ASN A 30 -4.82 -0.09 -0.47
N LEU A 31 -4.29 -0.84 0.49
CA LEU A 31 -5.09 -1.74 1.32
C LEU A 31 -6.04 -0.97 2.25
N ASP A 32 -5.61 0.16 2.82
CA ASP A 32 -6.50 1.04 3.59
C ASP A 32 -7.63 1.58 2.71
N PHE A 33 -7.29 2.05 1.52
CA PHE A 33 -8.30 2.51 0.56
C PHE A 33 -9.28 1.39 0.17
N ALA A 34 -8.79 0.17 -0.07
CA ALA A 34 -9.63 -0.98 -0.40
C ALA A 34 -10.56 -1.36 0.77
N ILE A 35 -10.11 -1.27 2.03
CA ILE A 35 -10.93 -1.52 3.23
C ILE A 35 -12.09 -0.52 3.32
N GLU A 36 -11.83 0.76 3.02
CA GLU A 36 -12.87 1.80 3.05
C GLU A 36 -13.92 1.63 1.94
N HIS A 37 -13.53 1.06 0.80
CA HIS A 37 -14.36 0.92 -0.41
C HIS A 37 -14.67 -0.54 -0.75
N ALA A 38 -14.58 -1.45 0.22
CA ALA A 38 -14.77 -2.88 -0.01
C ALA A 38 -16.18 -3.20 -0.54
N HIS A 39 -16.25 -3.91 -1.66
CA HIS A 39 -17.51 -4.40 -2.26
C HIS A 39 -17.43 -5.88 -2.60
N GLY A 40 -16.26 -6.49 -2.52
CA GLY A 40 -16.04 -7.89 -2.84
C GLY A 40 -16.62 -8.85 -1.80
N THR A 41 -16.60 -10.12 -2.13
CA THR A 41 -17.08 -11.22 -1.26
C THR A 41 -16.08 -12.35 -1.18
N ASP A 42 -14.93 -12.23 -1.85
CA ASP A 42 -13.91 -13.28 -1.90
C ASP A 42 -13.08 -13.29 -0.60
N THR A 43 -12.77 -14.47 -0.12
CA THR A 43 -11.98 -14.73 1.09
C THR A 43 -10.65 -15.42 0.80
N ALA A 44 -10.29 -15.63 -0.48
CA ALA A 44 -9.07 -16.35 -0.89
C ALA A 44 -7.77 -15.69 -0.35
N LEU A 45 -7.78 -14.38 -0.11
CA LEU A 45 -6.64 -13.67 0.45
C LEU A 45 -6.32 -14.09 1.90
N VAL A 46 -7.29 -14.64 2.66
CA VAL A 46 -7.05 -15.17 4.01
C VAL A 46 -6.04 -16.33 3.97
N GLU A 47 -6.24 -17.28 3.05
CA GLU A 47 -5.31 -18.40 2.87
C GLU A 47 -3.90 -17.92 2.50
N LYS A 48 -3.81 -16.89 1.64
CA LYS A 48 -2.52 -16.27 1.28
C LYS A 48 -1.82 -15.62 2.48
N CYS A 49 -2.59 -14.99 3.36
CA CYS A 49 -2.06 -14.44 4.61
C CYS A 49 -1.48 -15.52 5.52
N GLU A 50 -2.19 -16.64 5.67
CA GLU A 50 -1.70 -17.77 6.47
C GLU A 50 -0.44 -18.40 5.85
N ASP A 51 -0.38 -18.55 4.54
CA ASP A 51 0.79 -19.06 3.85
C ASP A 51 2.00 -18.11 3.99
N ALA A 52 1.78 -16.80 3.90
CA ALA A 52 2.81 -15.81 4.13
C ALA A 52 3.36 -15.89 5.56
N ARG A 53 2.50 -16.04 6.57
CA ARG A 53 2.93 -16.24 7.98
C ARG A 53 3.77 -17.51 8.14
N LYS A 54 3.34 -18.62 7.55
CA LYS A 54 4.09 -19.90 7.62
C LYS A 54 5.48 -19.77 6.99
N LYS A 55 5.56 -19.19 5.78
CA LYS A 55 6.83 -18.96 5.07
C LYS A 55 7.74 -18.02 5.86
N PHE A 56 7.21 -16.90 6.34
CA PHE A 56 7.95 -15.93 7.14
C PHE A 56 8.50 -16.56 8.42
N LYS A 57 7.65 -17.29 9.17
CA LYS A 57 8.06 -17.99 10.37
C LYS A 57 9.15 -19.01 10.09
N ALA A 58 9.00 -19.84 9.07
CA ALA A 58 10.00 -20.83 8.67
C ALA A 58 11.35 -20.18 8.34
N ALA A 59 11.34 -19.04 7.64
CA ALA A 59 12.54 -18.28 7.32
C ALA A 59 13.20 -17.70 8.60
N MET A 60 12.40 -17.18 9.53
CA MET A 60 12.94 -16.65 10.79
C MET A 60 13.44 -17.75 11.74
N ASP A 61 12.83 -18.91 11.74
CA ASP A 61 13.27 -20.09 12.48
C ASP A 61 14.57 -20.69 11.89
N ASP A 62 14.87 -20.45 10.61
CA ASP A 62 16.10 -20.82 9.93
C ASP A 62 17.18 -19.75 10.14
N ASP A 63 17.71 -19.67 11.35
CA ASP A 63 18.80 -18.77 11.75
C ASP A 63 18.54 -17.29 11.35
N LEU A 64 17.29 -16.81 11.49
CA LEU A 64 16.85 -15.46 11.12
C LEU A 64 17.16 -15.12 9.64
N ASN A 65 16.73 -15.96 8.72
CA ASN A 65 16.91 -15.77 7.28
C ASN A 65 16.03 -14.62 6.76
N THR A 66 16.50 -13.38 7.00
CA THR A 66 15.77 -12.16 6.62
C THR A 66 15.54 -12.00 5.12
N PRO A 67 16.41 -12.46 4.20
CA PRO A 67 16.10 -12.45 2.76
C PRO A 67 14.86 -13.25 2.41
N ASP A 68 14.71 -14.48 2.93
CA ASP A 68 13.53 -15.30 2.66
C ASP A 68 12.29 -14.79 3.39
N ALA A 69 12.47 -14.21 4.60
CA ALA A 69 11.39 -13.52 5.29
C ALA A 69 10.87 -12.32 4.48
N LEU A 70 11.76 -11.52 3.87
CA LEU A 70 11.38 -10.43 2.96
C LEU A 70 10.69 -10.95 1.70
N ALA A 71 11.16 -12.07 1.13
CA ALA A 71 10.50 -12.70 -0.02
C ALA A 71 9.05 -13.07 0.31
N ALA A 72 8.79 -13.64 1.49
CA ALA A 72 7.42 -13.95 1.93
C ALA A 72 6.53 -12.70 2.05
N ILE A 73 7.08 -11.56 2.51
CA ILE A 73 6.36 -10.28 2.54
C ILE A 73 6.04 -9.79 1.12
N PHE A 74 6.99 -9.87 0.18
CA PHE A 74 6.75 -9.45 -1.20
C PHE A 74 5.77 -10.35 -1.96
N ASP A 75 5.75 -11.66 -1.66
CA ASP A 75 4.71 -12.57 -2.15
C ASP A 75 3.32 -12.09 -1.66
N LEU A 76 3.21 -11.75 -0.37
CA LEU A 76 1.96 -11.21 0.20
C LEU A 76 1.57 -9.87 -0.44
N VAL A 77 2.51 -8.97 -0.71
CA VAL A 77 2.26 -7.71 -1.45
C VAL A 77 1.66 -7.99 -2.82
N LYS A 78 2.19 -8.97 -3.53
CA LYS A 78 1.66 -9.38 -4.84
C LYS A 78 0.23 -9.93 -4.73
N ASP A 79 -0.02 -10.80 -3.76
CA ASP A 79 -1.34 -11.40 -3.55
C ASP A 79 -2.38 -10.34 -3.13
N ILE A 80 -2.02 -9.41 -2.25
CA ILE A 80 -2.86 -8.25 -1.88
C ILE A 80 -3.22 -7.43 -3.12
N ASN A 81 -2.23 -7.02 -3.92
CA ASN A 81 -2.48 -6.20 -5.11
C ASN A 81 -3.33 -6.91 -6.17
N THR A 82 -3.35 -8.25 -6.17
CA THR A 82 -4.11 -9.04 -7.15
C THR A 82 -5.55 -9.32 -6.68
N LEU A 83 -5.74 -9.54 -5.38
CA LEU A 83 -7.00 -10.06 -4.83
C LEU A 83 -7.82 -9.01 -4.07
N SER A 84 -7.27 -7.82 -3.76
CA SER A 84 -7.94 -6.81 -2.94
C SER A 84 -9.28 -6.37 -3.49
N ASP A 85 -9.40 -6.19 -4.81
CA ASP A 85 -10.63 -5.69 -5.45
C ASP A 85 -11.80 -6.69 -5.33
N ALA A 86 -11.51 -7.98 -5.27
CA ALA A 86 -12.51 -9.05 -5.15
C ALA A 86 -12.83 -9.41 -3.68
N SER A 87 -11.99 -8.99 -2.74
CA SER A 87 -12.06 -9.41 -1.34
C SER A 87 -13.11 -8.65 -0.54
N ASP A 88 -13.68 -9.32 0.48
CA ASP A 88 -14.56 -8.67 1.45
C ASP A 88 -13.76 -7.83 2.46
N LYS A 89 -14.43 -6.96 3.18
CA LYS A 89 -13.81 -6.05 4.15
C LYS A 89 -13.07 -6.79 5.28
N ALA A 90 -13.63 -7.86 5.80
CA ALA A 90 -13.02 -8.62 6.91
C ALA A 90 -11.73 -9.31 6.46
N THR A 91 -11.71 -9.80 5.24
CA THR A 91 -10.53 -10.38 4.59
C THR A 91 -9.43 -9.33 4.39
N LEU A 92 -9.79 -8.12 3.92
CA LEU A 92 -8.84 -7.02 3.75
C LEU A 92 -8.26 -6.54 5.09
N GLU A 93 -9.08 -6.45 6.14
CA GLU A 93 -8.62 -6.13 7.49
C GLU A 93 -7.67 -7.20 8.05
N THR A 94 -7.92 -8.48 7.74
CA THR A 94 -7.03 -9.58 8.10
C THR A 94 -5.70 -9.48 7.36
N ALA A 95 -5.73 -9.15 6.08
CA ALA A 95 -4.53 -8.92 5.29
C ALA A 95 -3.71 -7.72 5.82
N ALA A 96 -4.37 -6.64 6.20
CA ALA A 96 -3.73 -5.48 6.81
C ALA A 96 -3.01 -5.83 8.11
N LYS A 97 -3.68 -6.57 9.01
CA LYS A 97 -3.08 -7.05 10.26
C LYS A 97 -1.88 -7.94 10.01
N THR A 98 -2.01 -8.90 9.07
CA THR A 98 -0.91 -9.80 8.73
C THR A 98 0.28 -9.05 8.17
N PHE A 99 0.03 -8.11 7.27
CA PHE A 99 1.08 -7.31 6.66
C PHE A 99 1.81 -6.44 7.69
N ASP A 100 1.05 -5.76 8.58
CA ASP A 100 1.61 -4.94 9.66
C ASP A 100 2.38 -5.80 10.68
N GLU A 101 1.92 -7.02 10.99
CA GLU A 101 2.61 -7.98 11.84
C GLU A 101 3.99 -8.37 11.26
N LEU A 102 4.03 -8.84 10.01
CA LEU A 102 5.25 -9.33 9.39
C LEU A 102 6.27 -8.20 9.15
N THR A 103 5.82 -7.06 8.67
CA THR A 103 6.69 -5.88 8.48
C THR A 103 7.18 -5.32 9.81
N GLY A 104 6.36 -5.37 10.86
CA GLY A 104 6.70 -4.92 12.20
C GLY A 104 7.82 -5.73 12.85
N VAL A 105 7.86 -7.06 12.65
CA VAL A 105 8.96 -7.92 13.15
C VAL A 105 10.32 -7.49 12.59
N LEU A 106 10.36 -7.06 11.32
CA LEU A 106 11.58 -6.58 10.67
C LEU A 106 11.84 -5.08 10.87
N GLY A 107 11.00 -4.36 11.62
CA GLY A 107 11.11 -2.92 11.84
C GLY A 107 10.85 -2.09 10.58
N LEU A 108 10.13 -2.66 9.59
CA LEU A 108 9.76 -1.97 8.37
C LEU A 108 8.50 -1.12 8.59
N LEU A 109 8.29 -0.10 7.74
CA LEU A 109 7.13 0.80 7.77
C LEU A 109 6.95 1.59 9.09
N TYR A 110 7.97 1.68 9.94
CA TYR A 110 7.92 2.42 11.20
C TYR A 110 7.61 3.91 11.03
N ASN A 111 7.97 4.47 9.88
CA ASN A 111 7.78 5.88 9.54
C ASN A 111 6.50 6.12 8.74
N ARG A 112 5.59 5.13 8.70
CA ARG A 112 4.30 5.30 8.06
C ARG A 112 3.52 6.36 8.81
N LYS A 113 3.41 7.54 8.21
CA LYS A 113 2.43 8.51 8.65
C LYS A 113 1.07 7.88 8.32
N LYS A 114 0.34 7.43 9.35
CA LYS A 114 -1.11 7.23 9.18
C LYS A 114 -1.60 8.50 8.51
N THR A 115 -2.31 8.38 7.41
CA THR A 115 -2.84 9.52 6.68
C THR A 115 -3.54 10.40 7.71
N ASP A 116 -2.87 11.48 8.15
CA ASP A 116 -3.51 12.49 8.98
C ASP A 116 -4.77 12.84 8.21
N SER A 117 -5.88 12.89 8.89
CA SER A 117 -7.20 13.12 8.31
C SER A 117 -7.10 14.09 7.15
N ILE A 118 -7.46 13.64 5.97
CA ILE A 118 -7.45 14.47 4.75
C ILE A 118 -8.18 15.76 5.12
N PRO A 119 -7.57 16.94 4.97
CA PRO A 119 -8.23 18.18 5.34
C PRO A 119 -9.59 18.28 4.65
N ALA A 120 -10.59 18.77 5.35
CA ALA A 120 -11.94 18.91 4.80
C ALA A 120 -11.97 19.71 3.48
N GLU A 121 -11.05 20.69 3.34
CA GLU A 121 -10.87 21.46 2.11
C GLU A 121 -10.44 20.57 0.92
N VAL A 122 -9.52 19.63 1.15
CA VAL A 122 -9.05 18.71 0.11
C VAL A 122 -10.16 17.76 -0.30
N THR A 123 -10.94 17.25 0.65
CA THR A 123 -12.09 16.40 0.36
C THR A 123 -13.14 17.16 -0.45
N ALA A 124 -13.47 18.39 -0.09
CA ALA A 124 -14.41 19.23 -0.82
C ALA A 124 -13.95 19.50 -2.27
N LEU A 125 -12.66 19.80 -2.47
CA LEU A 125 -12.10 19.99 -3.82
C LEU A 125 -12.13 18.70 -4.65
N VAL A 126 -11.95 17.55 -4.07
CA VAL A 126 -12.02 16.26 -4.76
C VAL A 126 -13.46 15.96 -5.19
N GLU A 127 -14.44 16.25 -4.33
CA GLU A 127 -15.87 16.10 -4.67
C GLU A 127 -16.28 17.08 -5.79
N GLU A 128 -15.83 18.34 -5.70
CA GLU A 128 -16.06 19.34 -6.75
C GLU A 128 -15.45 18.91 -8.09
N ARG A 129 -14.22 18.37 -8.07
CA ARG A 129 -13.59 17.82 -9.27
C ARG A 129 -14.40 16.65 -9.85
N ALA A 130 -14.92 15.76 -9.02
CA ALA A 130 -15.75 14.65 -9.46
C ALA A 130 -17.06 15.14 -10.10
N ALA A 131 -17.66 16.20 -9.55
CA ALA A 131 -18.85 16.84 -10.12
C ALA A 131 -18.54 17.51 -11.46
N ALA A 132 -17.44 18.25 -11.58
CA ALA A 132 -16.99 18.87 -12.84
C ALA A 132 -16.76 17.82 -13.93
N LYS A 133 -16.14 16.68 -13.61
CA LYS A 133 -15.98 15.56 -14.56
C LYS A 133 -17.32 14.98 -15.04
N LYS A 134 -18.27 14.80 -14.11
CA LYS A 134 -19.63 14.34 -14.48
C LYS A 134 -20.34 15.34 -15.40
N ALA A 135 -20.11 16.64 -15.20
CA ALA A 135 -20.64 17.72 -16.05
C ALA A 135 -19.86 17.89 -17.38
N LYS A 136 -18.77 17.10 -17.58
CA LYS A 136 -17.83 17.22 -18.71
C LYS A 136 -17.11 18.58 -18.79
N ASP A 137 -17.02 19.30 -17.68
CA ASP A 137 -16.23 20.51 -17.53
C ASP A 137 -14.78 20.15 -17.18
N TRP A 138 -14.04 19.82 -18.22
CA TRP A 138 -12.65 19.38 -18.11
C TRP A 138 -11.72 20.50 -17.64
N GLY A 139 -12.01 21.75 -18.06
CA GLY A 139 -11.21 22.91 -17.66
C GLY A 139 -11.24 23.13 -16.14
N ARG A 140 -12.44 23.05 -15.54
CA ARG A 140 -12.59 23.15 -14.08
C ARG A 140 -11.95 21.97 -13.34
N ALA A 141 -12.10 20.76 -13.87
CA ALA A 141 -11.51 19.57 -13.28
C ALA A 141 -9.97 19.63 -13.26
N ASP A 142 -9.35 20.17 -14.32
CA ASP A 142 -7.89 20.34 -14.39
C ASP A 142 -7.40 21.49 -13.49
N ALA A 143 -8.14 22.60 -13.39
CA ALA A 143 -7.83 23.68 -12.47
C ALA A 143 -7.83 23.20 -11.00
N ILE A 144 -8.83 22.41 -10.61
CA ILE A 144 -8.91 21.83 -9.25
C ILE A 144 -7.75 20.85 -9.03
N ARG A 145 -7.37 20.07 -10.03
CA ARG A 145 -6.21 19.17 -9.93
C ARG A 145 -4.91 19.94 -9.69
N ALA A 146 -4.70 21.06 -10.39
CA ALA A 146 -3.54 21.92 -10.18
C ALA A 146 -3.53 22.50 -8.77
N GLN A 147 -4.68 22.99 -8.28
CA GLN A 147 -4.81 23.52 -6.91
C GLN A 147 -4.51 22.46 -5.85
N LEU A 148 -5.01 21.24 -6.01
CA LEU A 148 -4.69 20.12 -5.12
C LEU A 148 -3.18 19.82 -5.12
N THR A 149 -2.53 19.88 -6.28
CA THR A 149 -1.08 19.68 -6.41
C THR A 149 -0.29 20.78 -5.69
N GLU A 150 -0.70 22.04 -5.79
CA GLU A 150 -0.11 23.17 -5.05
C GLU A 150 -0.25 23.02 -3.54
N MET A 151 -1.36 22.42 -3.07
CA MET A 151 -1.59 22.07 -1.66
C MET A 151 -0.81 20.83 -1.21
N GLY A 152 0.00 20.22 -2.09
CA GLY A 152 0.79 19.02 -1.80
C GLY A 152 0.00 17.71 -1.84
N TRP A 153 -1.12 17.67 -2.58
CA TRP A 153 -1.97 16.49 -2.72
C TRP A 153 -2.09 16.05 -4.17
N SER A 154 -2.04 14.75 -4.40
CA SER A 154 -2.32 14.15 -5.70
C SER A 154 -3.65 13.38 -5.66
N VAL A 155 -4.37 13.41 -6.78
CA VAL A 155 -5.63 12.68 -6.94
C VAL A 155 -5.54 11.79 -8.16
N THR A 156 -5.74 10.49 -7.94
CA THR A 156 -5.77 9.47 -8.99
C THR A 156 -7.18 8.88 -9.08
N ASP A 157 -7.75 8.85 -10.28
CA ASP A 157 -9.04 8.24 -10.49
C ASP A 157 -8.89 6.71 -10.54
N THR A 158 -9.66 6.00 -9.73
CA THR A 158 -9.75 4.54 -9.74
C THR A 158 -11.15 4.09 -10.04
N ALA A 159 -11.36 2.81 -10.38
CA ALA A 159 -12.68 2.24 -10.59
C ALA A 159 -13.59 2.35 -9.36
N GLN A 160 -12.99 2.46 -8.17
CA GLN A 160 -13.68 2.55 -6.87
C GLN A 160 -13.87 4.00 -6.39
N GLY A 161 -13.33 4.98 -7.11
CA GLY A 161 -13.42 6.41 -6.76
C GLY A 161 -12.08 7.14 -6.83
N PRO A 162 -12.06 8.44 -6.52
CA PRO A 162 -10.82 9.21 -6.49
C PRO A 162 -9.96 8.81 -5.29
N LYS A 163 -8.73 8.36 -5.54
CA LYS A 163 -7.73 8.11 -4.53
C LYS A 163 -6.90 9.37 -4.28
N ILE A 164 -6.83 9.81 -3.03
CA ILE A 164 -6.09 10.98 -2.59
C ILE A 164 -4.78 10.52 -1.96
N ALA A 165 -3.65 11.09 -2.36
CA ALA A 165 -2.35 10.84 -1.76
C ALA A 165 -1.60 12.15 -1.53
N LYS A 166 -0.82 12.24 -0.46
CA LYS A 166 0.06 13.38 -0.19
C LYS A 166 1.32 13.26 -1.07
N LEU A 167 1.72 14.34 -1.72
CA LEU A 167 2.95 14.42 -2.54
C LEU A 167 4.21 14.47 -1.69
#